data_1f3c826a01c7d36de0a84db3622a5827
#
_entry.id   1f3c826a01c7d36de0a84db3622a5827
#
_cell.length_a   1.000
_cell.length_b   1.000
_cell.length_c   1.000
_cell.angle_alpha   90.00
_cell.angle_beta   90.00
_cell.angle_gamma   90.00
#
_symmetry.space_group_name_H-M   'P 1'
#
loop_
_entity.id
_entity.type
_entity.pdbx_description
1 polymer ?
#
loop_
_entity_poly.entity_id
_entity_poly.type
_entity_poly.pdbx_seq_one_letter_code
_entity_poly.pdbx_strand_id
1 'polypeptide(L)'
;MQTRRETLKQSAVVAGLLASAGFPQFAHAAFNKAAFDAKGVQDAVKAAGGGAIAESKDVTITGPDIAENGAVVPLGASTSLPGVKQMLILVEKNPAALVAMFHVSDAVEANFSTRAKMGQSSDVYAVAIMADGKALYAKKEVKVTLGGCGG
;
A
#
# COMPACT_ATOMS: atom_id res chain seq x y z
N MET A 1 -46.09 -6.78 16.85
CA MET A 1 -44.84 -6.02 17.11
C MET A 1 -43.78 -6.96 17.56
N GLN A 2 -42.68 -7.04 16.85
CA GLN A 2 -41.53 -7.84 17.31
C GLN A 2 -40.89 -7.16 18.50
N THR A 3 -40.66 -7.93 19.55
CA THR A 3 -39.96 -7.45 20.74
C THR A 3 -38.45 -7.39 20.46
N ARG A 4 -37.74 -6.50 21.16
CA ARG A 4 -36.25 -6.40 21.06
C ARG A 4 -35.57 -7.76 21.29
N ARG A 5 -36.18 -8.60 22.11
CA ARG A 5 -35.68 -9.94 22.44
C ARG A 5 -35.84 -10.92 21.28
N GLU A 6 -36.92 -10.81 20.52
CA GLU A 6 -37.17 -11.61 19.29
C GLU A 6 -36.23 -11.19 18.17
N THR A 7 -36.01 -9.89 17.99
CA THR A 7 -35.04 -9.39 17.02
C THR A 7 -33.62 -9.90 17.31
N LEU A 8 -33.19 -9.88 18.57
CA LEU A 8 -31.87 -10.41 18.95
C LEU A 8 -31.75 -11.92 18.71
N LYS A 9 -32.80 -12.70 18.98
CA LYS A 9 -32.80 -14.14 18.69
C LYS A 9 -32.72 -14.43 17.20
N GLN A 10 -33.48 -13.71 16.38
CA GLN A 10 -33.44 -13.86 14.92
C GLN A 10 -32.10 -13.46 14.35
N SER A 11 -31.48 -12.39 14.84
CA SER A 11 -30.12 -11.97 14.42
C SER A 11 -29.08 -13.01 14.78
N ALA A 12 -29.18 -13.66 15.94
CA ALA A 12 -28.27 -14.74 16.33
C ALA A 12 -28.41 -15.99 15.45
N VAL A 13 -29.64 -16.33 15.04
CA VAL A 13 -29.89 -17.46 14.14
C VAL A 13 -29.35 -17.17 12.74
N VAL A 14 -29.56 -15.97 12.21
CA VAL A 14 -29.01 -15.56 10.90
C VAL A 14 -27.47 -15.56 10.93
N ALA A 15 -26.86 -15.04 11.96
CA ALA A 15 -25.41 -15.06 12.12
C ALA A 15 -24.86 -16.50 12.19
N GLY A 16 -25.56 -17.40 12.92
CA GLY A 16 -25.20 -18.83 13.01
C GLY A 16 -25.32 -19.56 11.67
N LEU A 17 -26.36 -19.28 10.88
CA LEU A 17 -26.56 -19.85 9.56
C LEU A 17 -25.50 -19.35 8.56
N LEU A 18 -25.14 -18.07 8.61
CA LEU A 18 -24.08 -17.50 7.79
C LEU A 18 -22.71 -18.11 8.11
N ALA A 19 -22.44 -18.40 9.39
CA ALA A 19 -21.20 -19.06 9.81
C ALA A 19 -21.15 -20.53 9.38
N SER A 20 -22.30 -21.24 9.39
CA SER A 20 -22.39 -22.66 8.99
C SER A 20 -22.43 -22.85 7.47
N ALA A 21 -22.85 -21.87 6.69
CA ALA A 21 -22.91 -21.94 5.24
C ALA A 21 -21.54 -21.89 4.57
N GLY A 22 -20.45 -21.91 5.34
CA GLY A 22 -19.10 -21.94 4.78
C GLY A 22 -18.83 -20.73 3.87
N PHE A 23 -19.36 -19.57 4.22
CA PHE A 23 -18.89 -18.35 3.57
C PHE A 23 -17.38 -18.39 3.63
N PRO A 24 -16.70 -18.41 2.45
CA PRO A 24 -15.27 -18.29 2.45
C PRO A 24 -14.96 -17.08 3.32
N GLN A 25 -14.13 -17.28 4.32
CA GLN A 25 -13.70 -16.20 5.19
C GLN A 25 -13.40 -15.04 4.26
N PHE A 26 -14.22 -14.00 4.34
CA PHE A 26 -13.96 -12.77 3.58
C PHE A 26 -12.51 -12.50 3.80
N ALA A 27 -11.74 -12.58 2.72
CA ALA A 27 -10.31 -12.60 2.79
C ALA A 27 -9.90 -11.50 3.76
N HIS A 28 -9.44 -11.89 4.93
CA HIS A 28 -8.67 -10.97 5.72
C HIS A 28 -7.56 -10.56 4.77
N ALA A 29 -7.63 -9.34 4.24
CA ALA A 29 -6.50 -8.76 3.56
C ALA A 29 -5.37 -8.90 4.56
N ALA A 30 -4.58 -9.95 4.39
CA ALA A 30 -3.58 -10.30 5.39
C ALA A 30 -2.60 -9.13 5.41
N PHE A 31 -2.62 -8.37 6.49
CA PHE A 31 -1.70 -7.26 6.69
C PHE A 31 -0.29 -7.82 6.60
N ASN A 32 0.46 -7.40 5.59
CA ASN A 32 1.83 -7.85 5.38
C ASN A 32 2.79 -7.10 6.31
N LYS A 33 2.77 -7.50 7.58
CA LYS A 33 3.59 -6.89 8.63
C LYS A 33 5.07 -6.85 8.24
N ALA A 34 5.60 -7.92 7.63
CA ALA A 34 7.01 -8.01 7.25
C ALA A 34 7.40 -6.92 6.24
N ALA A 35 6.54 -6.64 5.26
CA ALA A 35 6.79 -5.58 4.30
C ALA A 35 6.75 -4.18 4.95
N PHE A 36 5.82 -3.95 5.89
CA PHE A 36 5.70 -2.66 6.58
C PHE A 36 6.75 -2.45 7.68
N ASP A 37 7.35 -3.50 8.23
CA ASP A 37 8.45 -3.39 9.19
C ASP A 37 9.83 -3.28 8.52
N ALA A 38 9.92 -3.53 7.22
CA ALA A 38 11.16 -3.49 6.48
C ALA A 38 11.76 -2.07 6.44
N LYS A 39 13.03 -1.96 6.72
CA LYS A 39 13.74 -0.67 6.78
C LYS A 39 14.27 -0.21 5.42
N GLY A 40 14.51 -1.13 4.51
CA GLY A 40 15.04 -0.85 3.18
C GLY A 40 14.01 -1.07 2.08
N VAL A 41 14.15 -0.36 0.97
CA VAL A 41 13.27 -0.48 -0.20
C VAL A 41 13.27 -1.90 -0.75
N GLN A 42 14.45 -2.49 -0.97
CA GLN A 42 14.56 -3.85 -1.52
C GLN A 42 13.99 -4.91 -0.57
N ASP A 43 14.18 -4.75 0.74
CA ASP A 43 13.65 -5.68 1.73
C ASP A 43 12.12 -5.62 1.81
N ALA A 44 11.55 -4.42 1.73
CA ALA A 44 10.10 -4.23 1.67
C ALA A 44 9.49 -4.87 0.40
N VAL A 45 10.14 -4.69 -0.75
CA VAL A 45 9.71 -5.29 -2.02
C VAL A 45 9.78 -6.81 -1.96
N LYS A 46 10.85 -7.38 -1.42
CA LYS A 46 10.97 -8.85 -1.23
C LYS A 46 9.89 -9.38 -0.29
N ALA A 47 9.64 -8.71 0.82
CA ALA A 47 8.60 -9.11 1.77
C ALA A 47 7.19 -8.98 1.16
N ALA A 48 6.99 -8.10 0.18
CA ALA A 48 5.76 -7.99 -0.60
C ALA A 48 5.62 -9.06 -1.69
N GLY A 49 6.64 -9.88 -1.91
CA GLY A 49 6.65 -10.95 -2.92
C GLY A 49 7.31 -10.57 -4.24
N GLY A 50 7.95 -9.41 -4.31
CA GLY A 50 8.72 -8.97 -5.48
C GLY A 50 10.15 -9.51 -5.50
N GLY A 51 10.72 -9.58 -6.69
CA GLY A 51 12.13 -9.91 -6.90
C GLY A 51 13.06 -8.70 -6.74
N ALA A 52 14.23 -8.76 -7.37
CA ALA A 52 15.12 -7.62 -7.47
C ALA A 52 14.44 -6.48 -8.24
N ILE A 53 14.60 -5.25 -7.73
CA ILE A 53 14.01 -4.08 -8.38
C ILE A 53 14.84 -3.64 -9.58
N ALA A 54 14.16 -3.26 -10.67
CA ALA A 54 14.77 -2.69 -11.86
C ALA A 54 14.07 -1.37 -12.21
N GLU A 55 14.85 -0.37 -12.61
CA GLU A 55 14.29 0.91 -13.02
C GLU A 55 13.50 0.76 -14.33
N SER A 56 12.34 1.42 -14.42
CA SER A 56 11.50 1.40 -15.61
C SER A 56 10.85 2.75 -15.85
N LYS A 57 10.81 3.16 -17.12
CA LYS A 57 10.07 4.35 -17.56
C LYS A 57 8.56 4.13 -17.59
N ASP A 58 8.11 2.88 -17.52
CA ASP A 58 6.70 2.53 -17.54
C ASP A 58 6.03 2.65 -16.17
N VAL A 59 6.82 2.89 -15.12
CA VAL A 59 6.34 3.21 -13.78
C VAL A 59 6.55 4.70 -13.53
N THR A 60 5.58 5.34 -12.93
CA THR A 60 5.63 6.78 -12.62
C THR A 60 5.46 7.00 -11.13
N ILE A 61 6.34 7.82 -10.56
CA ILE A 61 6.21 8.39 -9.22
C ILE A 61 5.89 9.87 -9.32
N THR A 62 4.86 10.33 -8.65
CA THR A 62 4.49 11.74 -8.54
C THR A 62 4.65 12.24 -7.12
N GLY A 63 5.09 13.47 -6.99
CA GLY A 63 5.30 14.12 -5.70
C GLY A 63 5.92 15.50 -5.90
N PRO A 64 5.90 16.36 -4.87
CA PRO A 64 6.53 17.67 -4.96
C PRO A 64 8.06 17.55 -5.02
N ASP A 65 8.74 18.49 -5.64
CA ASP A 65 10.20 18.59 -5.56
C ASP A 65 10.64 19.04 -4.17
N ILE A 66 9.83 19.93 -3.57
CA ILE A 66 10.05 20.47 -2.22
C ILE A 66 8.75 20.34 -1.44
N ALA A 67 8.80 19.65 -0.32
CA ALA A 67 7.74 19.58 0.67
C ALA A 67 8.08 20.54 1.83
N GLU A 68 7.31 21.60 1.96
CA GLU A 68 7.49 22.58 3.06
C GLU A 68 7.18 21.95 4.42
N ASN A 69 6.26 20.98 4.44
CA ASN A 69 5.87 20.24 5.64
C ASN A 69 5.95 18.75 5.39
N GLY A 70 6.93 18.08 5.98
CA GLY A 70 7.10 16.64 5.90
C GLY A 70 6.03 15.81 6.61
N ALA A 71 5.16 16.41 7.41
CA ALA A 71 4.07 15.68 8.09
C ALA A 71 3.03 15.16 7.09
N VAL A 72 2.84 15.85 5.96
CA VAL A 72 1.81 15.53 4.95
C VAL A 72 2.37 15.79 3.55
N VAL A 73 3.02 14.81 2.97
CA VAL A 73 3.59 14.89 1.62
C VAL A 73 2.75 14.09 0.65
N PRO A 74 2.12 14.70 -0.37
CA PRO A 74 1.36 13.98 -1.37
C PRO A 74 2.30 13.19 -2.28
N LEU A 75 2.03 11.90 -2.43
CA LEU A 75 2.77 10.98 -3.30
C LEU A 75 1.79 10.17 -4.15
N GLY A 76 2.16 9.91 -5.39
CA GLY A 76 1.36 9.06 -6.28
C GLY A 76 2.24 8.06 -7.03
N ALA A 77 1.68 6.91 -7.33
CA ALA A 77 2.29 5.85 -8.11
C ALA A 77 1.34 5.39 -9.21
N SER A 78 1.83 5.30 -10.43
CA SER A 78 1.01 4.83 -11.54
C SER A 78 1.83 4.03 -12.55
N THR A 79 1.14 3.17 -13.29
CA THR A 79 1.69 2.45 -14.44
C THR A 79 0.57 2.02 -15.37
N SER A 80 0.87 1.91 -16.67
CA SER A 80 -0.02 1.33 -17.67
C SER A 80 0.36 -0.11 -18.05
N LEU A 81 1.34 -0.69 -17.39
CA LEU A 81 1.78 -2.06 -17.64
C LEU A 81 0.68 -3.07 -17.34
N PRO A 82 0.43 -4.03 -18.26
CA PRO A 82 -0.48 -5.14 -17.97
C PRO A 82 0.14 -6.12 -16.97
N GLY A 83 -0.69 -6.83 -16.21
CA GLY A 83 -0.22 -7.90 -15.31
C GLY A 83 0.42 -7.41 -14.01
N VAL A 84 0.20 -6.16 -13.63
CA VAL A 84 0.60 -5.65 -12.32
C VAL A 84 -0.32 -6.24 -11.25
N LYS A 85 0.27 -6.76 -10.18
CA LYS A 85 -0.46 -7.33 -9.02
C LYS A 85 -0.44 -6.42 -7.82
N GLN A 86 0.62 -5.65 -7.64
CA GLN A 86 0.74 -4.73 -6.51
C GLN A 86 1.46 -3.44 -6.96
N MET A 87 1.04 -2.34 -6.38
CA MET A 87 1.74 -1.06 -6.44
C MET A 87 2.17 -0.66 -5.04
N LEU A 88 3.44 -0.32 -4.88
CA LEU A 88 4.01 0.12 -3.61
C LEU A 88 4.46 1.56 -3.71
N ILE A 89 4.30 2.31 -2.63
CA ILE A 89 4.91 3.62 -2.43
C ILE A 89 5.83 3.53 -1.22
N LEU A 90 7.10 3.90 -1.42
CA LEU A 90 8.13 3.78 -0.40
C LEU A 90 8.89 5.10 -0.26
N VAL A 91 9.32 5.38 0.98
CA VAL A 91 10.21 6.50 1.35
C VAL A 91 11.47 5.90 1.96
N GLU A 92 12.59 6.00 1.27
CA GLU A 92 13.81 5.26 1.60
C GLU A 92 14.33 5.54 3.01
N LYS A 93 14.34 6.81 3.43
CA LYS A 93 14.90 7.23 4.72
C LYS A 93 13.91 7.24 5.88
N ASN A 94 12.68 6.77 5.66
CA ASN A 94 11.76 6.58 6.77
C ASN A 94 12.18 5.36 7.62
N PRO A 95 11.85 5.34 8.91
CA PRO A 95 12.13 4.20 9.79
C PRO A 95 11.55 2.87 9.28
N ALA A 96 10.40 2.92 8.62
CA ALA A 96 9.83 1.88 7.79
C ALA A 96 9.69 2.44 6.37
N ALA A 97 10.31 1.79 5.39
CA ALA A 97 10.36 2.32 4.04
C ALA A 97 8.99 2.28 3.34
N LEU A 98 8.20 1.23 3.55
CA LEU A 98 6.91 1.06 2.91
C LEU A 98 5.84 1.98 3.54
N VAL A 99 5.30 2.87 2.73
CA VAL A 99 4.22 3.80 3.12
C VAL A 99 2.84 3.22 2.77
N ALA A 100 2.71 2.67 1.58
CA ALA A 100 1.43 2.14 1.09
C ALA A 100 1.64 0.97 0.14
N MET A 101 0.71 0.03 0.19
CA MET A 101 0.63 -1.13 -0.70
C MET A 101 -0.80 -1.24 -1.24
N PHE A 102 -0.91 -1.31 -2.56
CA PHE A 102 -2.19 -1.43 -3.25
C PHE A 102 -2.20 -2.73 -4.05
N HIS A 103 -3.22 -3.54 -3.85
CA HIS A 103 -3.46 -4.71 -4.68
C HIS A 103 -4.22 -4.31 -5.94
N VAL A 104 -3.70 -4.67 -7.09
CA VAL A 104 -4.27 -4.34 -8.40
C VAL A 104 -4.99 -5.55 -8.97
N SER A 105 -6.20 -5.34 -9.45
CA SER A 105 -6.99 -6.31 -10.21
C SER A 105 -7.32 -5.75 -11.58
N ASP A 106 -7.84 -6.59 -12.46
CA ASP A 106 -8.23 -6.18 -13.83
C ASP A 106 -9.36 -5.12 -13.85
N ALA A 107 -10.05 -4.94 -12.72
CA ALA A 107 -11.11 -3.95 -12.56
C ALA A 107 -10.61 -2.58 -12.07
N VAL A 108 -9.31 -2.44 -11.79
CA VAL A 108 -8.73 -1.24 -11.18
C VAL A 108 -7.54 -0.77 -12.00
N GLU A 109 -7.55 0.50 -12.38
CA GLU A 109 -6.37 1.13 -12.95
C GLU A 109 -5.27 1.28 -11.90
N ALA A 110 -4.03 0.95 -12.30
CA ALA A 110 -2.87 1.08 -11.42
C ALA A 110 -2.42 2.56 -11.32
N ASN A 111 -3.28 3.38 -10.72
CA ASN A 111 -3.05 4.81 -10.46
C ASN A 111 -3.54 5.15 -9.06
N PHE A 112 -2.60 5.31 -8.13
CA PHE A 112 -2.89 5.48 -6.72
C PHE A 112 -2.19 6.72 -6.17
N SER A 113 -2.83 7.40 -5.25
CA SER A 113 -2.26 8.52 -4.52
C SER A 113 -2.51 8.39 -3.02
N THR A 114 -1.56 8.88 -2.24
CA THR A 114 -1.64 8.90 -0.78
C THR A 114 -0.89 10.09 -0.23
N ARG A 115 -0.92 10.24 1.09
CA ARG A 115 -0.09 11.20 1.80
C ARG A 115 0.85 10.45 2.73
N ALA A 116 2.13 10.79 2.64
CA ALA A 116 3.18 10.18 3.43
C ALA A 116 3.72 11.17 4.46
N LYS A 117 4.16 10.65 5.60
CA LYS A 117 4.99 11.39 6.52
C LYS A 117 6.46 11.16 6.14
N MET A 118 7.21 12.24 5.99
CA MET A 118 8.64 12.21 5.70
C MET A 118 9.38 12.98 6.78
N GLY A 119 10.23 12.29 7.52
CA GLY A 119 11.03 12.91 8.59
C GLY A 119 12.17 13.78 8.07
N GLN A 120 12.60 13.55 6.85
CA GLN A 120 13.72 14.23 6.19
C GLN A 120 13.63 14.09 4.67
N SER A 121 14.45 14.85 3.95
CA SER A 121 14.61 14.70 2.48
C SER A 121 15.03 13.29 2.13
N SER A 122 14.39 12.70 1.14
CA SER A 122 14.56 11.30 0.78
C SER A 122 14.19 11.03 -0.68
N ASP A 123 14.78 9.99 -1.25
CA ASP A 123 14.21 9.36 -2.44
C ASP A 123 12.89 8.69 -2.08
N VAL A 124 11.90 8.88 -2.93
CA VAL A 124 10.61 8.18 -2.89
C VAL A 124 10.50 7.27 -4.11
N TYR A 125 9.91 6.09 -3.91
CA TYR A 125 9.81 5.07 -4.93
C TYR A 125 8.36 4.71 -5.18
N ALA A 126 8.01 4.55 -6.47
CA ALA A 126 6.87 3.76 -6.90
C ALA A 126 7.39 2.43 -7.41
N VAL A 127 6.86 1.33 -6.92
CA VAL A 127 7.25 -0.02 -7.35
C VAL A 127 6.03 -0.78 -7.82
N ALA A 128 6.10 -1.30 -9.05
CA ALA A 128 5.10 -2.22 -9.59
C ALA A 128 5.63 -3.66 -9.47
N ILE A 129 4.90 -4.51 -8.76
CA ILE A 129 5.17 -5.95 -8.70
C ILE A 129 4.24 -6.65 -9.67
N MET A 130 4.85 -7.33 -10.64
CA MET A 130 4.17 -8.05 -11.70
C MET A 130 3.72 -9.44 -11.26
N ALA A 131 2.82 -10.07 -12.03
CA ALA A 131 2.34 -11.42 -11.76
C ALA A 131 3.45 -12.48 -11.76
N ASP A 132 4.52 -12.27 -12.53
CA ASP A 132 5.70 -13.14 -12.61
C ASP A 132 6.74 -12.86 -11.50
N GLY A 133 6.47 -11.93 -10.59
CA GLY A 133 7.35 -11.55 -9.50
C GLY A 133 8.38 -10.47 -9.85
N LYS A 134 8.46 -10.01 -11.09
CA LYS A 134 9.31 -8.88 -11.46
C LYS A 134 8.87 -7.63 -10.70
N ALA A 135 9.84 -6.86 -10.22
CA ALA A 135 9.60 -5.59 -9.56
C ALA A 135 10.25 -4.46 -10.35
N LEU A 136 9.43 -3.55 -10.85
CA LEU A 136 9.84 -2.39 -11.65
C LEU A 136 9.62 -1.13 -10.84
N TYR A 137 10.56 -0.18 -10.88
CA TYR A 137 10.43 1.05 -10.11
C TYR A 137 10.73 2.31 -10.90
N ALA A 138 10.14 3.40 -10.43
CA ALA A 138 10.59 4.76 -10.65
C ALA A 138 10.90 5.41 -9.31
N LYS A 139 11.84 6.35 -9.28
CA LYS A 139 12.17 7.11 -8.08
C LYS A 139 12.28 8.60 -8.35
N LYS A 140 12.09 9.38 -7.30
CA LYS A 140 12.22 10.84 -7.31
C LYS A 140 12.72 11.31 -5.94
N GLU A 141 13.63 12.27 -5.91
CA GLU A 141 13.98 12.95 -4.67
C GLU A 141 12.89 13.95 -4.27
N VAL A 142 12.50 13.92 -3.01
CA VAL A 142 11.65 14.93 -2.38
C VAL A 142 12.45 15.61 -1.26
N LYS A 143 12.65 16.91 -1.40
CA LYS A 143 13.32 17.74 -0.38
C LYS A 143 12.29 18.17 0.66
N VAL A 144 12.61 17.99 1.93
CA VAL A 144 11.75 18.37 3.06
C VAL A 144 12.42 19.50 3.83
N THR A 145 11.76 20.65 3.93
CA THR A 145 12.31 21.82 4.64
C THR A 145 12.02 21.77 6.14
N LEU A 146 10.81 21.31 6.52
CA LEU A 146 10.44 21.01 7.90
C LEU A 146 10.09 19.53 7.98
N GLY A 147 10.94 18.73 8.64
CA GLY A 147 10.67 17.33 8.89
C GLY A 147 9.35 17.16 9.61
N GLY A 148 8.55 16.16 9.19
CA GLY A 148 7.38 15.75 9.95
C GLY A 148 7.88 15.27 11.32
N CYS A 149 7.75 16.10 12.37
CA CYS A 149 8.13 15.69 13.71
C CYS A 149 7.46 14.38 14.06
N GLY A 150 8.27 13.40 14.42
CA GLY A 150 7.77 12.15 14.96
C GLY A 150 6.99 12.48 16.23
N GLY A 151 5.68 12.41 16.16
CA GLY A 151 4.86 12.30 17.34
C GLY A 151 4.84 10.85 17.75
#